data_37d2aff40d9aa5701e502309130a3593
#
_entry.id   37d2aff40d9aa5701e502309130a3593
#
_cell.length_a   1.000
_cell.length_b   1.000
_cell.length_c   1.000
_cell.angle_alpha   90.00
_cell.angle_beta   90.00
_cell.angle_gamma   90.00
#
_symmetry.space_group_name_H-M   'P 1'
#
loop_
_entity.id
_entity.type
_entity.pdbx_description
1 polymer ?
#
loop_
_entity_poly.entity_id
_entity_poly.type
_entity_poly.pdbx_seq_one_letter_code
_entity_poly.pdbx_strand_id
1 'polypeptide(L)'
;MRNLLSLLFCLLLVSVNLHSQNKSGIIVGSGIGFESYSTNTNSKDFKIGIKNKISYNYDVQLGYRFRFESGNAPTSKIFFDVDPLLKLQAFKTTKEYPTGKGGYNSPSVEAHDINFQFAISPSANYRITNRLFAGVGVEPTWNIVTNGKHFDIPAFCRVGYSFKRVELALTYRQGFLNVLDKDAFDKGRASDLNISLFIPLFTK
;
A
#
# COMPACT_ATOMS: atom_id res chain seq x y z
N MET A 1 12.24 11.04 21.99
CA MET A 1 11.34 10.02 21.40
C MET A 1 11.83 9.49 20.05
N ARG A 2 12.33 10.32 19.13
CA ARG A 2 12.80 9.91 17.79
C ARG A 2 13.93 8.89 17.82
N ASN A 3 14.89 9.04 18.76
CA ASN A 3 16.04 8.12 18.89
C ASN A 3 15.68 6.79 19.55
N LEU A 4 14.62 6.75 20.37
CA LEU A 4 14.17 5.51 21.02
C LEU A 4 13.49 4.56 20.03
N LEU A 5 12.72 5.12 19.09
CA LEU A 5 12.06 4.34 18.04
C LEU A 5 13.09 3.72 17.08
N SER A 6 14.12 4.48 16.73
CA SER A 6 15.23 4.03 15.89
C SER A 6 16.06 2.93 16.60
N LEU A 7 16.28 3.07 17.90
CA LEU A 7 16.99 2.05 18.70
C LEU A 7 16.16 0.76 18.83
N LEU A 8 14.83 0.89 19.04
CA LEU A 8 13.91 -0.26 19.11
C LEU A 8 13.84 -1.00 17.78
N PHE A 9 13.85 -0.27 16.67
CA PHE A 9 13.86 -0.84 15.32
C PHE A 9 15.18 -1.56 15.02
N CYS A 10 16.33 -0.98 15.42
CA CYS A 10 17.63 -1.65 15.31
C CYS A 10 17.74 -2.89 16.21
N LEU A 11 17.21 -2.85 17.44
CA LEU A 11 17.16 -4.01 18.35
C LEU A 11 16.27 -5.12 17.81
N LEU A 12 15.12 -4.80 17.19
CA LEU A 12 14.27 -5.77 16.50
C LEU A 12 15.00 -6.41 15.32
N LEU A 13 15.74 -5.65 14.53
CA LEU A 13 16.52 -6.18 13.40
C LEU A 13 17.67 -7.08 13.85
N VAL A 14 18.30 -6.78 14.99
CA VAL A 14 19.41 -7.58 15.55
C VAL A 14 18.90 -8.87 16.19
N SER A 15 17.74 -8.84 16.86
CA SER A 15 17.18 -10.02 17.54
C SER A 15 16.68 -11.11 16.58
N VAL A 16 16.39 -10.76 15.34
CA VAL A 16 15.90 -11.70 14.29
C VAL A 16 17.04 -12.57 13.71
N ASN A 17 18.30 -12.21 13.94
CA ASN A 17 19.46 -12.91 13.32
C ASN A 17 19.86 -14.24 13.95
N LEU A 18 19.21 -14.66 15.03
CA LEU A 18 19.82 -15.68 15.88
C LEU A 18 19.49 -17.13 15.56
N HIS A 19 18.52 -17.53 14.76
CA HIS A 19 18.27 -18.96 14.35
C HIS A 19 17.12 -19.10 13.34
N SER A 20 16.97 -18.19 12.37
CA SER A 20 15.89 -18.28 11.40
C SER A 20 16.38 -18.83 10.07
N GLN A 21 15.64 -19.77 9.49
CA GLN A 21 15.78 -20.06 8.08
C GLN A 21 15.23 -18.87 7.27
N ASN A 22 16.11 -18.22 6.53
CA ASN A 22 15.76 -17.03 5.78
C ASN A 22 15.42 -17.42 4.35
N LYS A 23 14.21 -17.09 3.91
CA LYS A 23 13.86 -17.11 2.49
C LYS A 23 13.84 -15.68 2.00
N SER A 24 14.48 -15.44 0.89
CA SER A 24 14.43 -14.13 0.26
C SER A 24 14.22 -14.25 -1.25
N GLY A 25 13.59 -13.24 -1.84
CA GLY A 25 13.27 -13.28 -3.26
C GLY A 25 12.52 -12.06 -3.76
N ILE A 26 12.17 -12.11 -5.04
CA ILE A 26 11.46 -11.02 -5.71
C ILE A 26 9.96 -11.11 -5.39
N ILE A 27 9.35 -9.96 -5.18
CA ILE A 27 7.90 -9.81 -5.11
C ILE A 27 7.44 -8.84 -6.19
N VAL A 28 6.43 -9.24 -6.94
CA VAL A 28 5.74 -8.40 -7.92
C VAL A 28 4.25 -8.44 -7.65
N GLY A 29 3.55 -7.38 -7.92
CA GLY A 29 2.10 -7.34 -7.71
C GLY A 29 1.43 -6.25 -8.49
N SER A 30 0.12 -6.39 -8.61
CA SER A 30 -0.77 -5.38 -9.18
C SER A 30 -2.10 -5.42 -8.47
N GLY A 31 -2.79 -4.30 -8.44
CA GLY A 31 -4.04 -4.16 -7.73
C GLY A 31 -4.96 -3.10 -8.29
N ILE A 32 -6.11 -3.02 -7.69
CA ILE A 32 -7.10 -1.98 -7.93
C ILE A 32 -7.29 -1.18 -6.65
N GLY A 33 -7.43 0.12 -6.80
CA GLY A 33 -7.63 1.01 -5.66
C GLY A 33 -9.06 1.45 -5.49
N PHE A 34 -9.34 1.87 -4.26
CA PHE A 34 -10.60 2.48 -3.84
C PHE A 34 -10.26 3.72 -3.05
N GLU A 35 -10.97 4.80 -3.27
CA GLU A 35 -10.80 6.02 -2.52
C GLU A 35 -12.04 6.33 -1.68
N SER A 36 -11.79 6.81 -0.47
CA SER A 36 -12.81 7.43 0.37
C SER A 36 -12.41 8.87 0.62
N TYR A 37 -13.20 9.81 0.14
CA TYR A 37 -12.92 11.23 0.29
C TYR A 37 -14.17 12.05 0.64
N SER A 38 -13.94 13.19 1.27
CA SER A 38 -14.94 14.23 1.44
C SER A 38 -14.48 15.52 0.77
N THR A 39 -15.36 16.16 0.03
CA THR A 39 -15.05 17.42 -0.64
C THR A 39 -14.84 18.54 0.38
N ASN A 40 -13.82 19.36 0.19
CA ASN A 40 -13.59 20.54 1.00
C ASN A 40 -14.59 21.64 0.62
N THR A 41 -15.64 21.83 1.45
CA THR A 41 -16.68 22.84 1.23
C THR A 41 -16.18 24.28 1.38
N ASN A 42 -15.00 24.48 1.98
CA ASN A 42 -14.36 25.79 2.12
C ASN A 42 -13.41 26.12 0.95
N SER A 43 -13.18 25.18 0.05
CA SER A 43 -12.30 25.39 -1.11
C SER A 43 -12.86 26.45 -2.06
N LYS A 44 -11.97 27.11 -2.79
CA LYS A 44 -12.38 28.08 -3.83
C LYS A 44 -13.19 27.38 -4.92
N ASP A 45 -12.79 26.18 -5.30
CA ASP A 45 -13.45 25.35 -6.33
C ASP A 45 -14.90 25.06 -5.93
N PHE A 46 -15.14 24.65 -4.69
CA PHE A 46 -16.50 24.36 -4.21
C PHE A 46 -17.38 25.63 -4.18
N LYS A 47 -16.84 26.77 -3.73
CA LYS A 47 -17.58 28.06 -3.66
C LYS A 47 -18.04 28.55 -5.03
N ILE A 48 -17.36 28.22 -6.11
CA ILE A 48 -17.74 28.55 -7.49
C ILE A 48 -18.47 27.40 -8.20
N GLY A 49 -18.85 26.34 -7.47
CA GLY A 49 -19.65 25.24 -7.95
C GLY A 49 -18.87 24.14 -8.70
N ILE A 50 -17.56 24.15 -8.68
CA ILE A 50 -16.71 23.09 -9.27
C ILE A 50 -16.73 21.87 -8.35
N LYS A 51 -17.03 20.70 -8.92
CA LYS A 51 -16.96 19.41 -8.22
C LYS A 51 -15.69 18.69 -8.60
N ASN A 52 -14.87 18.41 -7.58
CA ASN A 52 -13.66 17.59 -7.74
C ASN A 52 -13.98 16.13 -7.41
N LYS A 53 -13.66 15.22 -8.32
CA LYS A 53 -13.74 13.77 -8.14
C LYS A 53 -12.34 13.18 -8.35
N ILE A 54 -12.00 12.19 -7.56
CA ILE A 54 -10.77 11.43 -7.74
C ILE A 54 -11.11 9.95 -7.82
N SER A 55 -10.42 9.21 -8.66
CA SER A 55 -10.52 7.76 -8.79
C SER A 55 -9.14 7.15 -8.76
N TYR A 56 -8.96 6.16 -7.91
CA TYR A 56 -7.76 5.34 -7.87
C TYR A 56 -7.95 4.16 -8.82
N ASN A 57 -7.22 4.14 -9.94
CA ASN A 57 -7.47 3.16 -10.99
C ASN A 57 -6.77 1.84 -10.72
N TYR A 58 -5.43 1.88 -10.66
CA TYR A 58 -4.63 0.67 -10.45
C TYR A 58 -3.30 1.00 -9.76
N ASP A 59 -2.69 -0.01 -9.17
CA ASP A 59 -1.32 0.02 -8.69
C ASP A 59 -0.50 -1.13 -9.27
N VAL A 60 0.80 -0.90 -9.38
CA VAL A 60 1.80 -1.93 -9.68
C VAL A 60 2.90 -1.81 -8.66
N GLN A 61 3.38 -2.95 -8.17
CA GLN A 61 4.46 -3.00 -7.21
C GLN A 61 5.54 -3.99 -7.61
N LEU A 62 6.77 -3.62 -7.32
CA LEU A 62 7.96 -4.44 -7.49
C LEU A 62 8.83 -4.29 -6.24
N GLY A 63 9.38 -5.38 -5.74
CA GLY A 63 10.26 -5.32 -4.59
C GLY A 63 10.97 -6.60 -4.27
N TYR A 64 11.46 -6.65 -3.07
CA TYR A 64 12.18 -7.79 -2.56
C TYR A 64 11.61 -8.19 -1.20
N ARG A 65 11.45 -9.49 -0.94
CA ARG A 65 10.95 -10.01 0.33
C ARG A 65 12.05 -10.66 1.12
N PHE A 66 12.19 -10.26 2.36
CA PHE A 66 12.96 -10.97 3.38
C PHE A 66 11.97 -11.69 4.30
N ARG A 67 12.04 -13.03 4.33
CA ARG A 67 11.22 -13.85 5.23
C ARG A 67 12.07 -14.44 6.32
N PHE A 68 11.61 -14.31 7.54
CA PHE A 68 12.20 -14.82 8.76
C PHE A 68 11.28 -15.86 9.38
N GLU A 69 11.70 -17.12 9.40
CA GLU A 69 10.93 -18.23 9.95
C GLU A 69 11.59 -18.69 11.27
N SER A 70 10.81 -18.77 12.34
CA SER A 70 11.29 -19.25 13.64
C SER A 70 11.32 -20.77 13.65
N GLY A 71 12.51 -21.36 13.82
CA GLY A 71 12.69 -22.82 13.89
C GLY A 71 12.88 -23.49 12.54
N ASN A 72 12.84 -24.83 12.53
CA ASN A 72 13.03 -25.62 11.32
C ASN A 72 11.82 -25.49 10.38
N ALA A 73 11.98 -24.77 9.28
CA ALA A 73 10.99 -24.79 8.21
C ALA A 73 10.83 -26.22 7.66
N PRO A 74 9.63 -26.69 7.32
CA PRO A 74 8.36 -25.98 7.14
C PRO A 74 7.40 -26.04 8.33
N THR A 75 7.87 -26.37 9.53
CA THR A 75 7.01 -26.62 10.70
C THR A 75 6.66 -25.35 11.47
N SER A 76 7.37 -24.26 11.28
CA SER A 76 7.03 -22.99 11.94
C SER A 76 5.69 -22.46 11.45
N LYS A 77 4.75 -22.29 12.39
CA LYS A 77 3.44 -21.71 12.09
C LYS A 77 3.48 -20.20 11.92
N ILE A 78 4.47 -19.53 12.55
CA ILE A 78 4.60 -18.07 12.52
C ILE A 78 5.85 -17.71 11.74
N PHE A 79 5.73 -16.73 10.85
CA PHE A 79 6.84 -16.14 10.13
C PHE A 79 6.62 -14.64 9.91
N PHE A 80 7.72 -13.94 9.73
CA PHE A 80 7.72 -12.50 9.50
C PHE A 80 8.26 -12.19 8.13
N ASP A 81 7.60 -11.28 7.41
CA ASP A 81 8.09 -10.76 6.14
C ASP A 81 8.42 -9.28 6.29
N VAL A 82 9.48 -8.85 5.59
CA VAL A 82 9.80 -7.44 5.40
C VAL A 82 10.00 -7.22 3.91
N ASP A 83 9.10 -6.45 3.30
CA ASP A 83 9.09 -6.20 1.87
C ASP A 83 9.43 -4.73 1.58
N PRO A 84 10.67 -4.34 1.21
CA PRO A 84 10.93 -3.09 0.53
C PRO A 84 10.33 -3.12 -0.88
N LEU A 85 9.48 -2.12 -1.18
CA LEU A 85 8.68 -2.06 -2.40
C LEU A 85 8.86 -0.71 -3.10
N LEU A 86 8.89 -0.76 -4.43
CA LEU A 86 8.61 0.37 -5.30
C LEU A 86 7.19 0.20 -5.84
N LYS A 87 6.38 1.24 -5.75
CA LYS A 87 4.99 1.22 -6.18
C LYS A 87 4.71 2.35 -7.16
N LEU A 88 3.87 2.06 -8.13
CA LEU A 88 3.27 2.99 -9.05
C LEU A 88 1.78 2.98 -8.82
N GLN A 89 1.19 4.14 -8.50
CA GLN A 89 -0.26 4.27 -8.34
C GLN A 89 -0.78 5.27 -9.36
N ALA A 90 -1.77 4.85 -10.13
CA ALA A 90 -2.43 5.70 -11.11
C ALA A 90 -3.76 6.23 -10.57
N PHE A 91 -3.90 7.55 -10.59
CA PHE A 91 -5.11 8.27 -10.21
C PHE A 91 -5.70 8.99 -11.40
N LYS A 92 -7.02 9.15 -11.39
CA LYS A 92 -7.76 9.99 -12.32
C LYS A 92 -8.49 11.06 -11.51
N THR A 93 -8.20 12.32 -11.78
CA THR A 93 -8.90 13.46 -11.20
C THR A 93 -9.83 14.05 -12.24
N THR A 94 -11.09 14.25 -11.90
CA THR A 94 -12.09 14.87 -12.76
C THR A 94 -12.62 16.13 -12.10
N LYS A 95 -12.53 17.26 -12.80
CA LYS A 95 -13.14 18.54 -12.41
C LYS A 95 -14.39 18.78 -13.26
N GLU A 96 -15.55 18.87 -12.62
CA GLU A 96 -16.81 19.18 -13.26
C GLU A 96 -17.16 20.65 -13.00
N TYR A 97 -17.34 21.43 -14.06
CA TYR A 97 -17.66 22.86 -13.98
C TYR A 97 -19.17 23.11 -14.04
N PRO A 98 -19.71 24.08 -13.29
CA PRO A 98 -21.13 24.39 -13.34
C PRO A 98 -21.50 24.94 -14.72
N THR A 99 -22.56 24.42 -15.30
CA THR A 99 -23.19 25.01 -16.49
C THR A 99 -24.15 26.13 -16.06
N GLY A 100 -23.99 27.31 -16.61
CA GLY A 100 -24.70 28.54 -16.24
C GLY A 100 -26.25 28.55 -16.44
N LYS A 101 -26.85 27.46 -16.86
CA LYS A 101 -28.32 27.25 -16.94
C LYS A 101 -28.59 25.75 -16.96
N GLY A 102 -28.94 25.16 -15.80
CA GLY A 102 -29.71 23.90 -15.64
C GLY A 102 -29.50 22.70 -16.56
N GLY A 103 -28.42 22.65 -17.33
CA GLY A 103 -28.20 21.61 -18.33
C GLY A 103 -27.23 20.51 -17.81
N TYR A 104 -27.54 19.27 -18.14
CA TYR A 104 -26.83 18.06 -17.70
C TYR A 104 -25.44 17.83 -18.33
N ASN A 105 -24.90 18.75 -19.12
CA ASN A 105 -23.60 18.62 -19.77
C ASN A 105 -22.62 19.65 -19.21
N SER A 106 -22.17 19.42 -17.98
CA SER A 106 -21.07 20.21 -17.42
C SER A 106 -19.77 19.84 -18.13
N PRO A 107 -19.00 20.80 -18.66
CA PRO A 107 -17.67 20.49 -19.18
C PRO A 107 -16.84 19.89 -18.06
N SER A 108 -16.21 18.76 -18.32
CA SER A 108 -15.31 18.10 -17.39
C SER A 108 -13.88 18.10 -17.92
N VAL A 109 -12.94 18.35 -17.04
CA VAL A 109 -11.51 18.20 -17.33
C VAL A 109 -10.98 17.02 -16.54
N GLU A 110 -10.37 16.08 -17.25
CA GLU A 110 -9.77 14.88 -16.67
C GLU A 110 -8.25 15.03 -16.67
N ALA A 111 -7.64 14.72 -15.54
CA ALA A 111 -6.20 14.63 -15.38
C ALA A 111 -5.83 13.23 -14.88
N HIS A 112 -4.77 12.67 -15.43
CA HIS A 112 -4.20 11.40 -15.00
C HIS A 112 -2.88 11.68 -14.29
N ASP A 113 -2.78 11.25 -13.05
CA ASP A 113 -1.61 11.41 -12.20
C ASP A 113 -1.01 10.04 -11.87
N ILE A 114 0.31 9.96 -11.91
CA ILE A 114 1.05 8.76 -11.51
C ILE A 114 1.90 9.11 -10.29
N ASN A 115 1.66 8.42 -9.20
CA ASN A 115 2.44 8.55 -7.99
C ASN A 115 3.49 7.44 -7.90
N PHE A 116 4.74 7.86 -7.79
CA PHE A 116 5.85 6.99 -7.44
C PHE A 116 6.01 6.94 -5.93
N GLN A 117 6.09 5.72 -5.39
CA GLN A 117 6.19 5.50 -3.95
C GLN A 117 7.28 4.49 -3.63
N PHE A 118 7.97 4.74 -2.52
CA PHE A 118 8.78 3.76 -1.83
C PHE A 118 8.04 3.32 -0.56
N ALA A 119 7.96 2.03 -0.31
CA ALA A 119 7.31 1.48 0.88
C ALA A 119 8.18 0.40 1.52
N ILE A 120 8.00 0.22 2.84
CA ILE A 120 8.54 -0.92 3.58
C ILE A 120 7.36 -1.61 4.25
N SER A 121 7.11 -2.88 3.93
CA SER A 121 5.95 -3.64 4.41
C SER A 121 6.36 -4.73 5.40
N PRO A 122 6.57 -4.42 6.69
CA PRO A 122 6.70 -5.44 7.73
C PRO A 122 5.34 -6.12 7.99
N SER A 123 5.36 -7.45 8.11
CA SER A 123 4.17 -8.25 8.41
C SER A 123 4.48 -9.46 9.29
N ALA A 124 3.48 -9.83 10.10
CA ALA A 124 3.45 -11.09 10.83
C ALA A 124 2.43 -12.00 10.16
N ASN A 125 2.82 -13.23 9.89
CA ASN A 125 2.04 -14.19 9.14
C ASN A 125 1.89 -15.50 9.92
N TYR A 126 0.75 -16.15 9.77
CA TYR A 126 0.44 -17.44 10.39
C TYR A 126 0.07 -18.46 9.31
N ARG A 127 0.74 -19.62 9.32
CA ARG A 127 0.39 -20.76 8.45
C ARG A 127 -0.82 -21.50 9.00
N ILE A 128 -1.93 -21.39 8.29
CA ILE A 128 -3.18 -22.13 8.58
C ILE A 128 -2.98 -23.59 8.19
N THR A 129 -2.36 -23.82 7.04
CA THR A 129 -1.94 -25.14 6.56
C THR A 129 -0.49 -25.05 6.04
N ASN A 130 0.08 -26.16 5.58
CA ASN A 130 1.42 -26.16 4.96
C ASN A 130 1.52 -25.27 3.71
N ARG A 131 0.39 -24.85 3.14
CA ARG A 131 0.34 -24.02 1.92
C ARG A 131 -0.41 -22.71 2.08
N LEU A 132 -1.42 -22.68 2.95
CA LEU A 132 -2.26 -21.50 3.15
C LEU A 132 -1.75 -20.72 4.36
N PHE A 133 -1.62 -19.42 4.23
CA PHE A 133 -1.27 -18.50 5.32
C PHE A 133 -2.13 -17.24 5.30
N ALA A 134 -2.25 -16.62 6.46
CA ALA A 134 -2.83 -15.30 6.63
C ALA A 134 -1.87 -14.43 7.43
N GLY A 135 -1.90 -13.14 7.21
CA GLY A 135 -1.02 -12.20 7.89
C GLY A 135 -1.60 -10.81 7.97
N VAL A 136 -1.00 -10.02 8.86
CA VAL A 136 -1.31 -8.60 9.04
C VAL A 136 -0.01 -7.81 9.10
N GLY A 137 -0.07 -6.54 8.71
CA GLY A 137 1.09 -5.69 8.72
C GLY A 137 0.75 -4.23 8.56
N VAL A 138 1.80 -3.41 8.54
CA VAL A 138 1.74 -1.99 8.22
C VAL A 138 2.69 -1.70 7.07
N GLU A 139 2.42 -0.64 6.32
CA GLU A 139 3.22 -0.30 5.14
C GLU A 139 3.58 1.20 5.14
N PRO A 140 4.56 1.64 5.99
CA PRO A 140 5.12 2.97 5.85
C PRO A 140 5.51 3.26 4.41
N THR A 141 4.88 4.28 3.82
CA THR A 141 4.97 4.60 2.40
C THR A 141 5.34 6.07 2.22
N TRP A 142 6.34 6.33 1.38
CA TRP A 142 6.81 7.66 1.01
C TRP A 142 6.51 7.92 -0.45
N ASN A 143 5.76 8.99 -0.73
CA ASN A 143 5.55 9.48 -2.08
C ASN A 143 6.80 10.24 -2.54
N ILE A 144 7.42 9.82 -3.64
CA ILE A 144 8.66 10.39 -4.17
C ILE A 144 8.35 11.59 -5.09
N VAL A 145 7.24 11.50 -5.81
CA VAL A 145 6.85 12.52 -6.81
C VAL A 145 5.36 12.83 -6.63
N THR A 146 5.03 13.84 -5.84
CA THR A 146 3.67 14.39 -5.79
C THR A 146 3.66 15.81 -5.23
N ASN A 147 2.62 16.57 -5.59
CA ASN A 147 2.28 17.86 -4.97
C ASN A 147 1.47 17.70 -3.66
N GLY A 148 1.29 16.45 -3.18
CA GLY A 148 0.50 16.10 -1.99
C GLY A 148 1.33 15.77 -0.76
N LYS A 149 0.72 15.08 0.20
CA LYS A 149 1.43 14.60 1.39
C LYS A 149 2.39 13.47 1.02
N HIS A 150 3.60 13.59 1.53
CA HIS A 150 4.71 12.70 1.21
C HIS A 150 4.71 11.37 1.97
N PHE A 151 3.83 11.15 2.95
CA PHE A 151 3.89 10.00 3.84
C PHE A 151 2.51 9.46 4.22
N ASP A 152 2.34 8.13 4.16
CA ASP A 152 1.20 7.38 4.69
C ASP A 152 1.69 6.15 5.46
N ILE A 153 0.82 5.57 6.29
CA ILE A 153 1.05 4.31 7.00
C ILE A 153 -0.22 3.44 6.86
N PRO A 154 -0.46 2.83 5.70
CA PRO A 154 -1.55 1.87 5.57
C PRO A 154 -1.32 0.66 6.49
N ALA A 155 -2.41 0.14 7.09
CA ALA A 155 -2.41 -1.21 7.59
C ALA A 155 -2.96 -2.15 6.53
N PHE A 156 -2.55 -3.42 6.59
CA PHE A 156 -3.04 -4.41 5.65
C PHE A 156 -3.30 -5.77 6.30
N CYS A 157 -4.19 -6.51 5.65
CA CYS A 157 -4.33 -7.95 5.87
C CYS A 157 -4.02 -8.68 4.55
N ARG A 158 -3.46 -9.88 4.69
CA ARG A 158 -3.01 -10.70 3.57
C ARG A 158 -3.45 -12.13 3.76
N VAL A 159 -3.89 -12.76 2.67
CA VAL A 159 -4.07 -14.21 2.59
C VAL A 159 -3.25 -14.72 1.41
N GLY A 160 -2.47 -15.77 1.60
CA GLY A 160 -1.61 -16.27 0.55
C GLY A 160 -1.56 -17.79 0.50
N TYR A 161 -1.21 -18.28 -0.69
CA TYR A 161 -1.07 -19.69 -0.97
C TYR A 161 0.32 -19.99 -1.56
N SER A 162 1.02 -20.92 -0.92
CA SER A 162 2.37 -21.33 -1.33
C SER A 162 2.28 -22.52 -2.29
N PHE A 163 2.70 -22.32 -3.52
CA PHE A 163 2.99 -23.37 -4.48
C PHE A 163 4.41 -23.90 -4.24
N LYS A 164 4.81 -24.93 -5.01
CA LYS A 164 6.15 -25.53 -4.84
C LYS A 164 7.31 -24.53 -5.01
N ARG A 165 7.16 -23.54 -5.91
CA ARG A 165 8.25 -22.61 -6.29
C ARG A 165 7.89 -21.14 -6.12
N VAL A 166 6.63 -20.83 -5.92
CA VAL A 166 6.14 -19.44 -5.82
C VAL A 166 5.03 -19.34 -4.81
N GLU A 167 4.75 -18.14 -4.34
CA GLU A 167 3.62 -17.85 -3.47
C GLU A 167 2.75 -16.77 -4.09
N LEU A 168 1.46 -17.00 -4.11
CA LEU A 168 0.46 -16.01 -4.53
C LEU A 168 -0.23 -15.46 -3.28
N ALA A 169 -0.37 -14.16 -3.18
CA ALA A 169 -1.07 -13.54 -2.06
C ALA A 169 -2.03 -12.45 -2.52
N LEU A 170 -3.19 -12.41 -1.88
CA LEU A 170 -4.16 -11.34 -1.96
C LEU A 170 -4.00 -10.47 -0.73
N THR A 171 -3.81 -9.18 -0.91
CA THR A 171 -3.58 -8.20 0.15
C THR A 171 -4.59 -7.07 0.03
N TYR A 172 -5.33 -6.80 1.11
CA TYR A 172 -6.14 -5.60 1.26
C TYR A 172 -5.39 -4.60 2.13
N ARG A 173 -5.25 -3.36 1.66
CA ARG A 173 -4.63 -2.25 2.37
C ARG A 173 -5.64 -1.16 2.65
N GLN A 174 -5.52 -0.56 3.82
CA GLN A 174 -6.32 0.59 4.25
C GLN A 174 -5.40 1.71 4.71
N GLY A 175 -5.39 2.82 3.98
CA GLY A 175 -4.69 4.04 4.38
C GLY A 175 -5.39 4.74 5.54
N PHE A 176 -4.61 5.28 6.46
CA PHE A 176 -5.13 6.01 7.63
C PHE A 176 -4.92 7.50 7.54
N LEU A 177 -3.92 7.94 6.83
CA LEU A 177 -3.61 9.36 6.70
C LEU A 177 -4.36 9.97 5.51
N ASN A 178 -4.56 11.27 5.57
CA ASN A 178 -5.10 12.02 4.45
C ASN A 178 -3.98 12.27 3.43
N VAL A 179 -4.01 11.55 2.31
CA VAL A 179 -2.99 11.62 1.25
C VAL A 179 -3.40 12.50 0.07
N LEU A 180 -4.68 12.94 0.02
CA LEU A 180 -5.18 13.80 -1.04
C LEU A 180 -4.89 15.29 -0.75
N ASP A 181 -4.94 16.08 -1.82
CA ASP A 181 -4.74 17.52 -1.75
C ASP A 181 -5.79 18.18 -0.85
N LYS A 182 -5.34 18.93 0.14
CA LYS A 182 -6.21 19.61 1.11
C LYS A 182 -7.02 20.78 0.51
N ASP A 183 -6.56 21.33 -0.60
CA ASP A 183 -7.27 22.44 -1.24
C ASP A 183 -8.56 21.95 -1.90
N ALA A 184 -8.59 20.71 -2.34
CA ALA A 184 -9.76 20.09 -2.98
C ALA A 184 -10.57 19.18 -2.02
N PHE A 185 -9.90 18.51 -1.08
CA PHE A 185 -10.50 17.49 -0.23
C PHE A 185 -10.19 17.69 1.26
N ASP A 186 -11.21 17.61 2.12
CA ASP A 186 -11.02 17.64 3.58
C ASP A 186 -10.37 16.38 4.11
N LYS A 187 -10.85 15.24 3.63
CA LYS A 187 -10.35 13.90 3.98
C LYS A 187 -10.27 13.07 2.73
N GLY A 188 -9.14 12.40 2.55
CA GLY A 188 -8.96 11.47 1.43
C GLY A 188 -8.04 10.33 1.83
N ARG A 189 -8.59 9.13 1.89
CA ARG A 189 -7.88 7.89 2.22
C ARG A 189 -7.89 6.99 1.02
N ALA A 190 -6.76 6.37 0.75
CA ALA A 190 -6.63 5.36 -0.30
C ALA A 190 -6.69 3.97 0.33
N SER A 191 -7.41 3.07 -0.32
CA SER A 191 -7.44 1.65 -0.01
C SER A 191 -7.16 0.89 -1.29
N ASP A 192 -6.56 -0.28 -1.21
CA ASP A 192 -6.33 -1.11 -2.38
C ASP A 192 -6.50 -2.60 -2.11
N LEU A 193 -6.82 -3.33 -3.16
CA LEU A 193 -6.82 -4.79 -3.20
C LEU A 193 -5.78 -5.22 -4.24
N ASN A 194 -4.73 -5.86 -3.77
CA ASN A 194 -3.56 -6.20 -4.56
C ASN A 194 -3.33 -7.72 -4.59
N ILE A 195 -2.99 -8.24 -5.77
CA ILE A 195 -2.50 -9.61 -5.95
C ILE A 195 -1.00 -9.54 -6.15
N SER A 196 -0.24 -10.30 -5.38
CA SER A 196 1.21 -10.35 -5.46
C SER A 196 1.74 -11.77 -5.62
N LEU A 197 2.79 -11.90 -6.39
CA LEU A 197 3.56 -13.12 -6.62
C LEU A 197 4.93 -12.96 -5.97
N PHE A 198 5.28 -13.87 -5.06
CA PHE A 198 6.61 -13.96 -4.48
C PHE A 198 7.36 -15.15 -5.09
N ILE A 199 8.57 -14.88 -5.56
CA ILE A 199 9.48 -15.86 -6.18
C ILE A 199 10.70 -15.94 -5.27
N PRO A 200 10.83 -17.00 -4.43
CA PRO A 200 12.00 -17.17 -3.59
C PRO A 200 13.23 -17.48 -4.47
N LEU A 201 14.29 -16.71 -4.27
CA LEU A 201 15.57 -16.90 -4.98
C LEU A 201 16.60 -17.60 -4.08
N PHE A 202 16.55 -17.31 -2.78
CA PHE A 202 17.47 -17.86 -1.80
C PHE A 202 16.69 -18.51 -0.66
N THR A 203 17.07 -19.74 -0.34
CA THR A 203 16.61 -20.49 0.84
C THR A 203 17.86 -20.98 1.56
N LYS A 204 18.08 -20.46 2.77
CA LYS A 204 19.14 -20.94 3.67
C LYS A 204 18.53 -21.75 4.78
#